data_9d261f2f6672c3f5e3c516cddfc1906d
#
_entry.id   9d261f2f6672c3f5e3c516cddfc1906d
#
_cell.length_a   1.000
_cell.length_b   1.000
_cell.length_c   1.000
_cell.angle_alpha   90.00
_cell.angle_beta   90.00
_cell.angle_gamma   90.00
#
_symmetry.space_group_name_H-M   'P 1'
#
loop_
_entity.id
_entity.type
_entity.pdbx_description
1 polymer ?
#
loop_
_entity_poly.entity_id
_entity_poly.type
_entity_poly.pdbx_seq_one_letter_code
_entity_poly.pdbx_strand_id
1 'polypeptide(L)'
;MNFDPRLTPARPDLAAAHLRGLVAAPRYVEGTGFEVFDAVAPVRKAPVPDAMLETEALRGERVTIYDEDGEGWGWGQLRGDGYVGWLPMNALRAPGAEPTHKVAVLRTILFPGRSIKAQPVEGLPLGSRLAIVGQDGELARLAFGGYVPARHLAPLDVAAAGDFVAVAERFIGVPYLWGGKTSLGIDCSGLVQVSLTACGAVCPRDSDMQRALGTTIAPGAELRRGDLVFWPGHVGMMRDAATLLHANAFHMAVTFEPFAEAVERIRAAGSDLVVIKRL
;
A
#
# COMPACT_ATOMS: atom_id res chain seq x y z
N MET A 1 25.70 11.30 -1.71
CA MET A 1 24.32 11.01 -2.16
C MET A 1 23.45 11.07 -0.92
N ASN A 2 22.33 11.78 -0.99
CA ASN A 2 21.38 11.81 0.13
C ASN A 2 20.38 10.66 -0.10
N PHE A 3 20.50 9.60 0.69
CA PHE A 3 19.62 8.43 0.59
C PHE A 3 18.35 8.66 1.43
N ASP A 4 17.19 8.35 0.87
CA ASP A 4 15.93 8.40 1.61
C ASP A 4 15.86 7.20 2.57
N PRO A 5 15.82 7.42 3.90
CA PRO A 5 15.81 6.34 4.88
C PRO A 5 14.56 5.46 4.80
N ARG A 6 13.47 5.95 4.20
CA ARG A 6 12.24 5.18 3.99
C ARG A 6 12.40 4.11 2.92
N LEU A 7 13.38 4.27 2.01
CA LEU A 7 13.63 3.38 0.88
C LEU A 7 15.02 2.73 0.93
N THR A 8 15.87 3.16 1.85
CA THR A 8 17.25 2.69 1.95
C THR A 8 17.40 1.86 3.23
N PRO A 9 17.67 0.54 3.13
CA PRO A 9 17.82 -0.30 4.30
C PRO A 9 19.16 -0.05 5.00
N ALA A 10 19.27 1.12 5.62
CA ALA A 10 20.39 1.58 6.42
C ALA A 10 19.88 2.38 7.63
N ARG A 11 20.50 2.14 8.78
CA ARG A 11 20.31 2.85 10.05
C ARG A 11 21.65 3.03 10.74
N PRO A 12 21.78 3.79 11.83
CA PRO A 12 23.10 4.16 12.41
C PRO A 12 24.00 2.98 12.76
N ASP A 13 23.45 1.81 13.08
CA ASP A 13 24.20 0.63 13.55
C ASP A 13 24.42 -0.43 12.47
N LEU A 14 23.65 -0.43 11.37
CA LEU A 14 23.80 -1.39 10.28
C LEU A 14 23.25 -0.88 8.94
N ALA A 15 23.74 -1.50 7.86
CA ALA A 15 23.15 -1.36 6.53
C ALA A 15 23.08 -2.73 5.83
N ALA A 16 22.19 -2.84 4.85
CA ALA A 16 22.15 -4.01 3.98
C ALA A 16 23.47 -4.20 3.23
N ALA A 17 23.90 -5.43 3.03
CA ALA A 17 25.21 -5.76 2.46
C ALA A 17 25.46 -5.15 1.07
N HIS A 18 24.40 -5.04 0.25
CA HIS A 18 24.47 -4.44 -1.09
C HIS A 18 24.75 -2.92 -1.08
N LEU A 19 24.61 -2.26 0.08
CA LEU A 19 24.92 -0.84 0.26
C LEU A 19 26.39 -0.58 0.63
N ARG A 20 27.22 -1.64 0.73
CA ARG A 20 28.65 -1.50 1.01
C ARG A 20 29.34 -0.62 -0.03
N GLY A 21 30.03 0.40 0.44
CA GLY A 21 30.66 1.42 -0.43
C GLY A 21 29.74 2.54 -0.91
N LEU A 22 28.43 2.43 -0.65
CA LEU A 22 27.44 3.49 -0.95
C LEU A 22 27.02 4.25 0.31
N VAL A 23 26.82 3.53 1.41
CA VAL A 23 26.44 4.07 2.72
C VAL A 23 27.46 3.63 3.74
N ALA A 24 27.95 4.54 4.58
CA ALA A 24 28.82 4.18 5.69
C ALA A 24 28.00 3.58 6.83
N ALA A 25 28.34 2.38 7.29
CA ALA A 25 27.72 1.71 8.42
C ALA A 25 28.74 0.89 9.20
N PRO A 26 28.58 0.74 10.54
CA PRO A 26 29.45 -0.10 11.35
C PRO A 26 29.41 -1.57 10.96
N ARG A 27 28.24 -2.05 10.51
CA ARG A 27 27.97 -3.44 10.17
C ARG A 27 27.16 -3.52 8.88
N TYR A 28 27.49 -4.49 8.02
CA TYR A 28 26.72 -4.79 6.82
C TYR A 28 26.17 -6.20 6.91
N VAL A 29 24.89 -6.36 6.70
CA VAL A 29 24.18 -7.62 6.89
C VAL A 29 23.48 -8.09 5.63
N GLU A 30 23.57 -9.39 5.36
CA GLU A 30 22.68 -10.02 4.37
C GLU A 30 21.28 -10.14 4.97
N GLY A 31 20.28 -9.87 4.17
CA GLY A 31 18.91 -10.01 4.62
C GLY A 31 18.36 -11.40 4.39
N THR A 32 17.44 -11.81 5.25
CA THR A 32 16.68 -13.06 5.12
C THR A 32 15.30 -12.76 4.51
N GLY A 33 14.93 -13.53 3.48
CA GLY A 33 13.64 -13.37 2.81
C GLY A 33 12.50 -14.01 3.62
N PHE A 34 11.42 -13.25 3.77
CA PHE A 34 10.15 -13.68 4.37
C PHE A 34 8.98 -13.34 3.46
N GLU A 35 7.82 -13.87 3.82
CA GLU A 35 6.52 -13.60 3.20
C GLU A 35 5.54 -13.17 4.29
N VAL A 36 4.76 -12.14 4.03
CA VAL A 36 3.66 -11.72 4.91
C VAL A 36 2.58 -12.80 4.92
N PHE A 37 2.30 -13.36 6.09
CA PHE A 37 1.31 -14.42 6.28
C PHE A 37 -0.02 -13.88 6.82
N ASP A 38 -0.03 -12.87 7.66
CA ASP A 38 -1.25 -12.19 8.08
C ASP A 38 -1.92 -11.49 6.91
N ALA A 39 -3.24 -11.28 6.98
CA ALA A 39 -3.96 -10.51 5.95
C ALA A 39 -3.34 -9.14 5.74
N VAL A 40 -2.92 -8.50 6.84
CA VAL A 40 -2.26 -7.19 6.91
C VAL A 40 -1.25 -7.20 8.05
N ALA A 41 0.00 -6.88 7.77
CA ALA A 41 1.05 -6.68 8.77
C ALA A 41 1.39 -5.19 8.84
N PRO A 42 1.40 -4.55 10.03
CA PRO A 42 1.83 -3.16 10.17
C PRO A 42 3.33 -3.05 9.93
N VAL A 43 3.74 -2.00 9.22
CA VAL A 43 5.15 -1.56 9.12
C VAL A 43 5.29 -0.29 9.95
N ARG A 44 6.09 -0.35 10.99
CA ARG A 44 6.18 0.69 12.01
C ARG A 44 7.53 1.39 12.03
N LYS A 45 7.53 2.59 12.57
CA LYS A 45 8.74 3.41 12.71
C LYS A 45 9.72 2.87 13.75
N ALA A 46 9.24 2.15 14.75
CA ALA A 46 10.02 1.56 15.83
C ALA A 46 9.45 0.18 16.24
N PRO A 47 10.26 -0.70 16.87
CA PRO A 47 9.85 -2.06 17.23
C PRO A 47 8.98 -2.10 18.49
N VAL A 48 7.89 -1.35 18.50
CA VAL A 48 6.91 -1.34 19.61
C VAL A 48 5.49 -1.20 19.06
N PRO A 49 4.47 -1.79 19.73
CA PRO A 49 3.11 -1.84 19.22
C PRO A 49 2.42 -0.49 19.04
N ASP A 50 2.81 0.53 19.79
CA ASP A 50 2.27 1.89 19.77
C ASP A 50 3.08 2.87 18.92
N ALA A 51 4.18 2.40 18.28
CA ALA A 51 4.91 3.22 17.33
C ALA A 51 4.03 3.61 16.13
N MET A 52 4.36 4.76 15.53
CA MET A 52 3.66 5.27 14.35
C MET A 52 3.63 4.22 13.24
N LEU A 53 2.46 4.02 12.65
CA LEU A 53 2.28 3.22 11.46
C LEU A 53 2.84 4.01 10.26
N GLU A 54 3.81 3.46 9.56
CA GLU A 54 4.39 4.07 8.36
C GLU A 54 3.67 3.57 7.10
N THR A 55 3.41 2.27 7.05
CA THR A 55 2.62 1.61 6.00
C THR A 55 2.13 0.25 6.46
N GLU A 56 1.39 -0.44 5.60
CA GLU A 56 0.95 -1.83 5.81
C GLU A 56 1.57 -2.74 4.74
N ALA A 57 1.90 -3.96 5.10
CA ALA A 57 2.26 -5.04 4.19
C ALA A 57 1.13 -6.05 4.09
N LEU A 58 0.79 -6.49 2.88
CA LEU A 58 -0.37 -7.34 2.63
C LEU A 58 0.04 -8.80 2.46
N ARG A 59 -0.88 -9.71 2.73
CA ARG A 59 -0.71 -11.16 2.50
C ARG A 59 -0.01 -11.45 1.17
N GLY A 60 1.06 -12.26 1.26
CA GLY A 60 1.86 -12.69 0.11
C GLY A 60 2.87 -11.67 -0.42
N GLU A 61 2.94 -10.47 0.18
CA GLU A 61 4.05 -9.55 -0.11
C GLU A 61 5.36 -10.13 0.44
N ARG A 62 6.45 -9.95 -0.30
CA ARG A 62 7.79 -10.37 0.10
C ARG A 62 8.48 -9.25 0.85
N VAL A 63 9.18 -9.62 1.91
CA VAL A 63 9.98 -8.69 2.72
C VAL A 63 11.37 -9.31 2.95
N THR A 64 12.38 -8.48 2.98
CA THR A 64 13.74 -8.87 3.37
C THR A 64 14.01 -8.30 4.75
N ILE A 65 14.19 -9.15 5.75
CA ILE A 65 14.52 -8.77 7.14
C ILE A 65 16.03 -8.76 7.31
N TYR A 66 16.57 -7.65 7.81
CA TYR A 66 18.00 -7.42 8.00
C TYR A 66 18.41 -7.53 9.47
N ASP A 67 17.48 -7.38 10.40
CA ASP A 67 17.76 -7.45 11.85
C ASP A 67 16.49 -7.83 12.61
N GLU A 68 16.67 -8.49 13.77
CA GLU A 68 15.59 -8.81 14.70
C GLU A 68 15.96 -8.28 16.09
N ASP A 69 15.01 -7.67 16.80
CA ASP A 69 15.26 -7.06 18.10
C ASP A 69 15.29 -8.06 19.27
N GLY A 70 14.89 -9.30 19.04
CA GLY A 70 14.75 -10.33 20.06
C GLY A 70 13.43 -10.29 20.84
N GLU A 71 12.60 -9.27 20.62
CA GLU A 71 11.26 -9.12 21.24
C GLU A 71 10.13 -9.41 20.24
N GLY A 72 10.48 -9.89 19.05
CA GLY A 72 9.53 -10.32 18.04
C GLY A 72 9.29 -9.30 16.91
N TRP A 73 10.18 -8.33 16.75
CA TRP A 73 10.16 -7.38 15.63
C TRP A 73 11.33 -7.61 14.68
N GLY A 74 11.03 -7.55 13.39
CA GLY A 74 12.02 -7.59 12.32
C GLY A 74 12.15 -6.25 11.62
N TRP A 75 13.36 -5.72 11.48
CA TRP A 75 13.62 -4.56 10.67
C TRP A 75 13.94 -4.99 9.25
N GLY A 76 13.15 -4.51 8.30
CA GLY A 76 13.25 -4.99 6.93
C GLY A 76 12.75 -4.03 5.88
N GLN A 77 12.81 -4.51 4.63
CA GLN A 77 12.39 -3.77 3.43
C GLN A 77 11.38 -4.58 2.64
N LEU A 78 10.24 -3.97 2.34
CA LEU A 78 9.23 -4.52 1.43
C LEU A 78 9.79 -4.59 0.01
N ARG A 79 9.60 -5.72 -0.69
CA ARG A 79 10.11 -5.87 -2.06
C ARG A 79 9.24 -5.14 -3.10
N GLY A 80 7.99 -4.82 -2.76
CA GLY A 80 7.04 -4.23 -3.70
C GLY A 80 7.30 -2.76 -4.00
N ASP A 81 7.45 -1.95 -2.98
CA ASP A 81 7.66 -0.50 -3.07
C ASP A 81 8.97 -0.03 -2.43
N GLY A 82 9.75 -0.96 -1.87
CA GLY A 82 11.03 -0.67 -1.25
C GLY A 82 10.96 -0.06 0.14
N TYR A 83 9.76 0.01 0.75
CA TYR A 83 9.59 0.68 2.03
C TYR A 83 10.28 -0.05 3.17
N VAL A 84 10.98 0.69 4.04
CA VAL A 84 11.78 0.17 5.15
C VAL A 84 11.08 0.46 6.47
N GLY A 85 11.03 -0.53 7.37
CA GLY A 85 10.46 -0.35 8.69
C GLY A 85 10.48 -1.61 9.54
N TRP A 86 9.82 -1.56 10.67
CA TRP A 86 9.70 -2.66 11.61
C TRP A 86 8.39 -3.41 11.43
N LEU A 87 8.47 -4.73 11.28
CA LEU A 87 7.32 -5.63 11.16
C LEU A 87 7.31 -6.63 12.33
N PRO A 88 6.12 -7.02 12.83
CA PRO A 88 6.03 -8.11 13.80
C PRO A 88 6.40 -9.44 13.11
N MET A 89 7.37 -10.16 13.66
CA MET A 89 7.86 -11.42 13.08
C MET A 89 6.79 -12.52 13.06
N ASN A 90 5.83 -12.50 13.98
CA ASN A 90 4.71 -13.44 13.98
C ASN A 90 3.72 -13.22 12.82
N ALA A 91 3.75 -12.08 12.15
CA ALA A 91 2.98 -11.84 10.92
C ALA A 91 3.69 -12.37 9.66
N LEU A 92 4.92 -12.87 9.81
CA LEU A 92 5.78 -13.33 8.72
C LEU A 92 5.99 -14.84 8.78
N ARG A 93 6.34 -15.43 7.64
CA ARG A 93 6.78 -16.84 7.53
C ARG A 93 7.89 -16.99 6.49
N ALA A 94 8.54 -18.14 6.47
CA ALA A 94 9.41 -18.51 5.35
C ALA A 94 8.61 -18.48 4.03
N PRO A 95 9.23 -18.02 2.93
CA PRO A 95 8.56 -17.90 1.64
C PRO A 95 7.96 -19.24 1.19
N GLY A 96 6.66 -19.22 0.86
CA GLY A 96 5.96 -20.37 0.28
C GLY A 96 6.00 -20.39 -1.24
N ALA A 97 5.02 -21.07 -1.85
CA ALA A 97 4.84 -21.10 -3.31
C ALA A 97 4.69 -19.67 -3.85
N GLU A 98 5.27 -19.42 -5.04
CA GLU A 98 5.18 -18.10 -5.67
C GLU A 98 3.71 -17.74 -5.96
N PRO A 99 3.29 -16.52 -5.61
CA PRO A 99 1.96 -16.05 -5.90
C PRO A 99 1.69 -16.03 -7.41
N THR A 100 0.50 -16.46 -7.79
CA THR A 100 0.03 -16.49 -9.19
C THR A 100 -1.07 -15.48 -9.45
N HIS A 101 -1.79 -15.08 -8.39
CA HIS A 101 -2.93 -14.18 -8.45
C HIS A 101 -2.87 -13.11 -7.37
N LYS A 102 -3.64 -12.05 -7.56
CA LYS A 102 -3.91 -11.00 -6.58
C LYS A 102 -5.41 -10.84 -6.35
N VAL A 103 -5.79 -10.38 -5.17
CA VAL A 103 -7.16 -9.97 -4.88
C VAL A 103 -7.48 -8.71 -5.70
N ALA A 104 -8.55 -8.74 -6.49
CA ALA A 104 -8.97 -7.67 -7.42
C ALA A 104 -10.19 -6.87 -6.93
N VAL A 105 -10.82 -7.33 -5.85
CA VAL A 105 -11.93 -6.64 -5.16
C VAL A 105 -11.43 -5.97 -3.89
N LEU A 106 -12.18 -5.01 -3.33
CA LEU A 106 -11.76 -4.30 -2.10
C LEU A 106 -11.36 -5.24 -0.96
N ARG A 107 -12.09 -6.32 -0.80
CA ARG A 107 -11.82 -7.38 0.18
C ARG A 107 -12.50 -8.66 -0.24
N THR A 108 -11.80 -9.78 -0.12
CA THR A 108 -12.36 -11.12 -0.25
C THR A 108 -12.33 -11.86 1.08
N ILE A 109 -12.97 -13.02 1.14
CA ILE A 109 -13.04 -13.88 2.33
C ILE A 109 -12.26 -15.15 2.05
N LEU A 110 -11.38 -15.53 2.98
CA LEU A 110 -10.70 -16.82 3.01
C LEU A 110 -11.54 -17.80 3.84
N PHE A 111 -11.94 -18.90 3.23
CA PHE A 111 -12.67 -19.99 3.88
C PHE A 111 -11.73 -21.18 4.16
N PRO A 112 -11.93 -21.93 5.26
CA PRO A 112 -11.09 -23.09 5.57
C PRO A 112 -11.37 -24.30 4.64
N GLY A 113 -12.49 -24.31 3.94
CA GLY A 113 -12.94 -25.38 3.05
C GLY A 113 -13.89 -24.88 1.98
N ARG A 114 -14.49 -25.81 1.22
CA ARG A 114 -15.35 -25.50 0.07
C ARG A 114 -16.71 -24.89 0.43
N SER A 115 -17.07 -24.85 1.70
CA SER A 115 -18.37 -24.33 2.14
C SER A 115 -18.28 -22.84 2.50
N ILE A 116 -19.01 -21.99 1.78
CA ILE A 116 -19.19 -20.57 2.12
C ILE A 116 -19.99 -20.35 3.43
N LYS A 117 -20.57 -21.43 3.99
CA LYS A 117 -21.27 -21.41 5.29
C LYS A 117 -20.34 -21.72 6.47
N ALA A 118 -19.10 -22.14 6.18
CA ALA A 118 -18.09 -22.34 7.23
C ALA A 118 -17.67 -21.00 7.84
N GLN A 119 -17.21 -21.03 9.10
CA GLN A 119 -16.62 -19.85 9.74
C GLN A 119 -15.43 -19.37 8.89
N PRO A 120 -15.41 -18.10 8.44
CA PRO A 120 -14.29 -17.55 7.70
C PRO A 120 -13.00 -17.60 8.52
N VAL A 121 -11.87 -17.78 7.83
CA VAL A 121 -10.54 -17.66 8.45
C VAL A 121 -10.22 -16.18 8.65
N GLU A 122 -10.31 -15.40 7.58
CA GLU A 122 -10.00 -13.96 7.58
C GLU A 122 -10.51 -13.27 6.32
N GLY A 123 -10.44 -11.94 6.30
CA GLY A 123 -10.67 -11.12 5.12
C GLY A 123 -9.35 -10.67 4.50
N LEU A 124 -9.19 -10.84 3.18
CA LEU A 124 -7.98 -10.43 2.46
C LEU A 124 -8.26 -9.15 1.65
N PRO A 125 -7.47 -8.08 1.82
CA PRO A 125 -7.67 -6.82 1.12
C PRO A 125 -7.25 -6.87 -0.36
N LEU A 126 -7.68 -5.89 -1.12
CA LEU A 126 -7.23 -5.61 -2.49
C LEU A 126 -5.69 -5.59 -2.56
N GLY A 127 -5.12 -6.30 -3.53
CA GLY A 127 -3.69 -6.39 -3.72
C GLY A 127 -3.00 -7.54 -2.99
N SER A 128 -3.67 -8.22 -2.03
CA SER A 128 -3.12 -9.45 -1.42
C SER A 128 -2.75 -10.46 -2.49
N ARG A 129 -1.58 -11.08 -2.37
CA ARG A 129 -0.99 -11.99 -3.36
C ARG A 129 -1.17 -13.44 -2.92
N LEU A 130 -1.64 -14.29 -3.81
CA LEU A 130 -2.04 -15.66 -3.49
C LEU A 130 -1.48 -16.66 -4.50
N ALA A 131 -0.88 -17.73 -4.00
CA ALA A 131 -0.49 -18.88 -4.81
C ALA A 131 -1.71 -19.80 -4.98
N ILE A 132 -2.33 -19.79 -6.15
CA ILE A 132 -3.48 -20.61 -6.48
C ILE A 132 -2.98 -21.92 -7.10
N VAL A 133 -3.42 -23.06 -6.56
CA VAL A 133 -3.01 -24.40 -6.98
C VAL A 133 -4.14 -25.22 -7.62
N GLY A 134 -5.33 -24.65 -7.72
CA GLY A 134 -6.48 -25.30 -8.35
C GLY A 134 -7.76 -24.52 -8.12
N GLN A 135 -8.83 -25.02 -8.72
CA GLN A 135 -10.18 -24.47 -8.60
C GLN A 135 -11.19 -25.57 -8.38
N ASP A 136 -12.09 -25.35 -7.43
CA ASP A 136 -13.19 -26.26 -7.10
C ASP A 136 -14.52 -25.49 -7.25
N GLY A 137 -15.18 -25.61 -8.39
CA GLY A 137 -16.35 -24.82 -8.76
C GLY A 137 -16.01 -23.33 -8.81
N GLU A 138 -16.71 -22.51 -8.03
CA GLU A 138 -16.51 -21.05 -7.94
C GLU A 138 -15.39 -20.62 -6.98
N LEU A 139 -14.69 -21.58 -6.36
CA LEU A 139 -13.67 -21.32 -5.35
C LEU A 139 -12.28 -21.71 -5.85
N ALA A 140 -11.34 -20.77 -5.77
CA ALA A 140 -9.92 -21.00 -5.99
C ALA A 140 -9.28 -21.56 -4.72
N ARG A 141 -8.45 -22.60 -4.85
CA ARG A 141 -7.75 -23.27 -3.77
C ARG A 141 -6.33 -22.72 -3.64
N LEU A 142 -5.94 -22.34 -2.44
CA LEU A 142 -4.65 -21.78 -2.13
C LEU A 142 -3.62 -22.85 -1.78
N ALA A 143 -2.35 -22.60 -2.10
CA ALA A 143 -1.25 -23.51 -1.83
C ALA A 143 -1.04 -23.76 -0.32
N PHE A 144 -1.29 -22.77 0.53
CA PHE A 144 -1.19 -22.92 1.99
C PHE A 144 -2.47 -23.43 2.65
N GLY A 145 -3.46 -23.79 1.86
CA GLY A 145 -4.78 -24.23 2.32
C GLY A 145 -5.83 -23.13 2.29
N GLY A 146 -7.08 -23.54 2.32
CA GLY A 146 -8.22 -22.64 2.24
C GLY A 146 -8.65 -22.29 0.82
N TYR A 147 -9.73 -21.53 0.73
CA TYR A 147 -10.46 -21.22 -0.49
C TYR A 147 -10.92 -19.77 -0.51
N VAL A 148 -10.85 -19.15 -1.68
CA VAL A 148 -11.40 -17.79 -1.94
C VAL A 148 -12.27 -17.85 -3.20
N PRO A 149 -13.29 -16.96 -3.34
CA PRO A 149 -14.05 -16.87 -4.59
C PRO A 149 -13.13 -16.55 -5.77
N ALA A 150 -13.11 -17.42 -6.79
CA ALA A 150 -12.21 -17.27 -7.94
C ALA A 150 -12.45 -15.95 -8.70
N ARG A 151 -13.71 -15.51 -8.80
CA ARG A 151 -14.08 -14.21 -9.43
C ARG A 151 -13.57 -12.96 -8.70
N HIS A 152 -13.04 -13.11 -7.47
CA HIS A 152 -12.42 -12.02 -6.72
C HIS A 152 -10.93 -11.87 -7.02
N LEU A 153 -10.38 -12.71 -7.88
CA LEU A 153 -8.96 -12.77 -8.20
C LEU A 153 -8.68 -12.30 -9.63
N ALA A 154 -7.50 -11.75 -9.83
CA ALA A 154 -6.90 -11.52 -11.14
C ALA A 154 -5.49 -12.12 -11.17
N PRO A 155 -4.99 -12.62 -12.31
CA PRO A 155 -3.57 -12.97 -12.46
C PRO A 155 -2.66 -11.81 -12.07
N LEU A 156 -1.46 -12.11 -11.57
CA LEU A 156 -0.53 -11.05 -11.09
C LEU A 156 -0.12 -10.08 -12.19
N ASP A 157 0.07 -10.57 -13.40
CA ASP A 157 0.52 -9.84 -14.59
C ASP A 157 -0.61 -9.07 -15.30
N VAL A 158 -1.85 -9.26 -14.88
CA VAL A 158 -3.02 -8.57 -15.43
C VAL A 158 -3.45 -7.43 -14.50
N ALA A 159 -3.67 -6.25 -15.05
CA ALA A 159 -4.26 -5.14 -14.29
C ALA A 159 -5.66 -5.55 -13.77
N ALA A 160 -5.94 -5.29 -12.50
CA ALA A 160 -7.23 -5.59 -11.88
C ALA A 160 -8.33 -4.58 -12.32
N ALA A 161 -7.92 -3.41 -12.83
CA ALA A 161 -8.80 -2.35 -13.32
C ALA A 161 -8.09 -1.51 -14.39
N GLY A 162 -8.87 -0.77 -15.19
CA GLY A 162 -8.35 0.13 -16.22
C GLY A 162 -8.41 1.61 -15.84
N ASP A 163 -9.12 1.97 -14.77
CA ASP A 163 -9.29 3.34 -14.28
C ASP A 163 -9.03 3.38 -12.77
N PHE A 164 -7.91 4.00 -12.39
CA PHE A 164 -7.49 4.05 -10.99
C PHE A 164 -8.40 4.94 -10.14
N VAL A 165 -9.04 5.95 -10.71
CA VAL A 165 -10.03 6.76 -9.99
C VAL A 165 -11.27 5.93 -9.68
N ALA A 166 -11.71 5.07 -10.61
CA ALA A 166 -12.81 4.13 -10.34
C ALA A 166 -12.44 3.09 -9.27
N VAL A 167 -11.17 2.73 -9.12
CA VAL A 167 -10.70 1.92 -7.98
C VAL A 167 -10.79 2.72 -6.69
N ALA A 168 -10.32 3.97 -6.67
CA ALA A 168 -10.38 4.85 -5.50
C ALA A 168 -11.83 5.13 -5.05
N GLU A 169 -12.76 5.28 -6.00
CA GLU A 169 -14.19 5.47 -5.71
C GLU A 169 -14.81 4.30 -4.90
N ARG A 170 -14.27 3.08 -5.04
CA ARG A 170 -14.72 1.93 -4.22
C ARG A 170 -14.40 2.10 -2.73
N PHE A 171 -13.46 2.97 -2.38
CA PHE A 171 -13.05 3.24 -0.99
C PHE A 171 -13.87 4.36 -0.34
N ILE A 172 -14.81 5.01 -1.03
CA ILE A 172 -15.64 6.07 -0.44
C ILE A 172 -16.29 5.57 0.85
N GLY A 173 -16.13 6.35 1.94
CA GLY A 173 -16.59 6.02 3.28
C GLY A 173 -15.63 5.17 4.11
N VAL A 174 -14.53 4.67 3.54
CA VAL A 174 -13.49 3.99 4.33
C VAL A 174 -12.84 5.00 5.28
N PRO A 175 -12.65 4.66 6.58
CA PRO A 175 -12.02 5.54 7.55
C PRO A 175 -10.62 5.99 7.14
N TYR A 176 -10.27 7.24 7.47
CA TYR A 176 -8.89 7.69 7.37
C TYR A 176 -8.04 7.00 8.44
N LEU A 177 -6.97 6.37 8.01
CA LEU A 177 -5.97 5.76 8.88
C LEU A 177 -4.58 6.15 8.38
N TRP A 178 -3.82 6.91 9.17
CA TRP A 178 -2.43 7.21 8.86
C TRP A 178 -1.63 5.92 8.64
N GLY A 179 -0.88 5.83 7.54
CA GLY A 179 -0.13 4.63 7.18
C GLY A 179 -0.98 3.49 6.58
N GLY A 180 -2.31 3.59 6.61
CA GLY A 180 -3.20 2.56 6.08
C GLY A 180 -3.22 2.48 4.56
N LYS A 181 -3.42 1.27 4.03
CA LYS A 181 -3.64 1.02 2.60
C LYS A 181 -4.70 -0.05 2.31
N THR A 182 -5.66 -0.21 3.20
CA THR A 182 -6.74 -1.21 3.07
C THR A 182 -8.14 -0.63 3.24
N SER A 183 -9.16 -1.45 3.00
CA SER A 183 -10.55 -1.07 3.24
C SER A 183 -10.95 -1.04 4.72
N LEU A 184 -10.03 -1.34 5.65
CA LEU A 184 -10.22 -1.11 7.09
C LEU A 184 -9.82 0.30 7.50
N GLY A 185 -8.90 0.91 6.77
CA GLY A 185 -8.44 2.26 6.93
C GLY A 185 -7.39 2.59 5.87
N ILE A 186 -7.38 3.83 5.39
CA ILE A 186 -6.49 4.24 4.31
C ILE A 186 -6.12 5.72 4.44
N ASP A 187 -4.87 6.08 4.16
CA ASP A 187 -4.47 7.48 4.07
C ASP A 187 -4.49 8.01 2.62
N CYS A 188 -4.16 9.28 2.44
CA CYS A 188 -4.24 9.96 1.15
C CYS A 188 -3.33 9.33 0.09
N SER A 189 -2.08 9.07 0.42
CA SER A 189 -1.10 8.47 -0.50
C SER A 189 -1.29 6.96 -0.66
N GLY A 190 -1.80 6.27 0.37
CA GLY A 190 -2.22 4.87 0.29
C GLY A 190 -3.37 4.68 -0.69
N LEU A 191 -4.36 5.59 -0.71
CA LEU A 191 -5.45 5.56 -1.69
C LEU A 191 -4.93 5.69 -3.12
N VAL A 192 -4.00 6.61 -3.38
CA VAL A 192 -3.35 6.76 -4.69
C VAL A 192 -2.54 5.52 -5.04
N GLN A 193 -1.70 5.02 -4.11
CA GLN A 193 -0.85 3.85 -4.32
C GLN A 193 -1.66 2.61 -4.69
N VAL A 194 -2.64 2.26 -3.87
CA VAL A 194 -3.47 1.05 -4.08
C VAL A 194 -4.24 1.13 -5.39
N SER A 195 -4.76 2.31 -5.73
CA SER A 195 -5.54 2.52 -6.95
C SER A 195 -4.69 2.39 -8.21
N LEU A 196 -3.50 3.02 -8.23
CA LEU A 196 -2.56 2.90 -9.35
C LEU A 196 -2.00 1.48 -9.48
N THR A 197 -1.65 0.84 -8.36
CA THR A 197 -1.13 -0.54 -8.36
C THR A 197 -2.18 -1.54 -8.86
N ALA A 198 -3.46 -1.34 -8.54
CA ALA A 198 -4.55 -2.15 -9.09
C ALA A 198 -4.65 -2.05 -10.61
N CYS A 199 -4.27 -0.89 -11.18
CA CYS A 199 -4.19 -0.66 -12.62
C CYS A 199 -2.85 -1.07 -13.25
N GLY A 200 -1.95 -1.70 -12.48
CA GLY A 200 -0.65 -2.19 -12.95
C GLY A 200 0.47 -1.13 -12.98
N ALA A 201 0.21 0.06 -12.46
CA ALA A 201 1.23 1.11 -12.39
C ALA A 201 2.08 0.99 -11.11
N VAL A 202 3.36 1.32 -11.21
CA VAL A 202 4.24 1.46 -10.04
C VAL A 202 3.95 2.80 -9.36
N CYS A 203 3.76 2.78 -8.05
CA CYS A 203 3.47 3.98 -7.27
C CYS A 203 4.21 3.94 -5.93
N PRO A 204 5.00 4.98 -5.59
CA PRO A 204 5.62 5.09 -4.27
C PRO A 204 4.58 5.23 -3.16
N ARG A 205 4.98 4.94 -1.91
CA ARG A 205 4.07 4.98 -0.78
C ARG A 205 3.65 6.40 -0.37
N ASP A 206 4.58 7.32 -0.30
CA ASP A 206 4.37 8.62 0.32
C ASP A 206 4.06 9.74 -0.69
N SER A 207 3.23 10.70 -0.30
CA SER A 207 2.75 11.77 -1.17
C SER A 207 3.86 12.65 -1.74
N ASP A 208 4.95 12.89 -0.98
CA ASP A 208 6.10 13.64 -1.46
C ASP A 208 6.87 12.90 -2.56
N MET A 209 6.97 11.56 -2.47
CA MET A 209 7.54 10.71 -3.53
C MET A 209 6.61 10.64 -4.75
N GLN A 210 5.30 10.59 -4.53
CA GLN A 210 4.30 10.55 -5.59
C GLN A 210 4.28 11.83 -6.46
N ARG A 211 4.80 12.95 -5.95
CA ARG A 211 4.99 14.18 -6.74
C ARG A 211 5.94 14.02 -7.92
N ALA A 212 6.74 12.96 -7.96
CA ALA A 212 7.59 12.63 -9.10
C ALA A 212 6.83 11.94 -10.25
N LEU A 213 5.59 11.49 -10.02
CA LEU A 213 4.77 10.83 -11.03
C LEU A 213 4.25 11.83 -12.08
N GLY A 214 4.12 11.36 -13.31
CA GLY A 214 3.50 12.11 -14.41
C GLY A 214 4.16 13.44 -14.73
N THR A 215 3.42 14.29 -15.42
CA THR A 215 3.86 15.62 -15.86
C THR A 215 3.15 16.74 -15.10
N THR A 216 3.85 17.83 -14.83
CA THR A 216 3.27 19.01 -14.19
C THR A 216 2.28 19.69 -15.14
N ILE A 217 1.09 19.98 -14.65
CA ILE A 217 0.08 20.75 -15.39
C ILE A 217 0.31 22.24 -15.17
N ALA A 218 0.22 23.04 -16.24
CA ALA A 218 0.34 24.50 -16.15
C ALA A 218 -0.77 25.10 -15.27
N PRO A 219 -0.48 26.16 -14.50
CA PRO A 219 -1.52 26.88 -13.76
C PRO A 219 -2.64 27.36 -14.67
N GLY A 220 -3.90 27.14 -14.25
CA GLY A 220 -5.08 27.53 -15.03
C GLY A 220 -5.48 26.57 -16.16
N ALA A 221 -4.73 25.49 -16.38
CA ALA A 221 -5.15 24.46 -17.33
C ALA A 221 -6.40 23.72 -16.84
N GLU A 222 -7.19 23.23 -17.79
CA GLU A 222 -8.39 22.44 -17.50
C GLU A 222 -8.01 21.14 -16.78
N LEU A 223 -8.61 20.92 -15.62
CA LEU A 223 -8.44 19.69 -14.84
C LEU A 223 -9.24 18.54 -15.44
N ARG A 224 -8.71 17.33 -15.26
CA ARG A 224 -9.33 16.11 -15.81
C ARG A 224 -9.33 15.00 -14.76
N ARG A 225 -10.23 14.05 -14.96
CA ARG A 225 -10.24 12.79 -14.19
C ARG A 225 -8.84 12.16 -14.17
N GLY A 226 -8.35 11.87 -12.96
CA GLY A 226 -7.05 11.27 -12.73
C GLY A 226 -5.90 12.26 -12.55
N ASP A 227 -6.11 13.57 -12.68
CA ASP A 227 -5.08 14.53 -12.28
C ASP A 227 -4.84 14.41 -10.77
N LEU A 228 -3.57 14.26 -10.36
CA LEU A 228 -3.16 14.19 -8.97
C LEU A 228 -2.84 15.60 -8.45
N VAL A 229 -3.40 15.95 -7.32
CA VAL A 229 -3.29 17.28 -6.69
C VAL A 229 -2.51 17.14 -5.39
N PHE A 230 -1.45 17.96 -5.22
CA PHE A 230 -0.51 17.83 -4.10
C PHE A 230 -0.44 19.10 -3.25
N TRP A 231 -0.46 18.89 -1.94
CA TRP A 231 -0.13 19.84 -0.88
C TRP A 231 1.04 19.31 -0.06
N PRO A 232 1.66 20.10 0.84
CA PRO A 232 2.60 19.58 1.83
C PRO A 232 1.95 18.47 2.66
N GLY A 233 2.51 17.25 2.57
CA GLY A 233 2.00 16.08 3.32
C GLY A 233 0.63 15.53 2.89
N HIS A 234 0.08 15.99 1.73
CA HIS A 234 -1.23 15.53 1.29
C HIS A 234 -1.32 15.38 -0.23
N VAL A 235 -2.16 14.44 -0.67
CA VAL A 235 -2.49 14.20 -2.07
C VAL A 235 -3.96 13.85 -2.23
N GLY A 236 -4.55 14.29 -3.32
CA GLY A 236 -5.86 13.86 -3.81
C GLY A 236 -5.82 13.57 -5.30
N MET A 237 -6.91 13.08 -5.85
CA MET A 237 -7.07 12.87 -7.29
C MET A 237 -8.37 13.53 -7.78
N MET A 238 -8.34 14.09 -8.97
CA MET A 238 -9.53 14.64 -9.58
C MET A 238 -10.45 13.48 -10.02
N ARG A 239 -11.68 13.50 -9.51
CA ARG A 239 -12.75 12.59 -9.94
C ARG A 239 -13.28 12.98 -11.32
N ASP A 240 -13.39 14.29 -11.52
CA ASP A 240 -13.76 14.99 -12.75
C ASP A 240 -13.12 16.38 -12.72
N ALA A 241 -13.49 17.28 -13.63
CA ALA A 241 -12.91 18.62 -13.73
C ALA A 241 -13.14 19.53 -12.49
N ALA A 242 -14.09 19.21 -11.64
CA ALA A 242 -14.50 20.06 -10.51
C ALA A 242 -14.50 19.37 -9.15
N THR A 243 -14.38 18.04 -9.11
CA THR A 243 -14.54 17.22 -7.90
C THR A 243 -13.23 16.56 -7.52
N LEU A 244 -12.76 16.79 -6.29
CA LEU A 244 -11.62 16.12 -5.67
C LEU A 244 -12.06 14.87 -4.93
N LEU A 245 -11.38 13.76 -5.11
CA LEU A 245 -11.50 12.52 -4.34
C LEU A 245 -10.23 12.31 -3.53
N HIS A 246 -10.32 12.15 -2.23
CA HIS A 246 -9.19 11.92 -1.34
C HIS A 246 -9.56 11.27 -0.01
N ALA A 247 -8.61 10.59 0.62
CA ALA A 247 -8.68 10.25 2.04
C ALA A 247 -8.10 11.42 2.84
N ASN A 248 -8.82 11.96 3.81
CA ASN A 248 -8.38 13.14 4.55
C ASN A 248 -8.78 13.13 6.02
N ALA A 249 -7.97 13.78 6.84
CA ALA A 249 -8.17 13.87 8.28
C ALA A 249 -9.32 14.83 8.67
N PHE A 250 -9.73 15.74 7.79
CA PHE A 250 -10.84 16.64 8.07
C PHE A 250 -12.18 15.90 8.15
N HIS A 251 -12.44 15.01 7.17
CA HIS A 251 -13.64 14.14 7.18
C HIS A 251 -13.41 12.82 7.90
N MET A 252 -12.17 12.49 8.28
CA MET A 252 -11.75 11.19 8.82
C MET A 252 -12.18 9.99 7.95
N ALA A 253 -12.22 10.21 6.62
CA ALA A 253 -12.66 9.20 5.65
C ALA A 253 -12.16 9.49 4.24
N VAL A 254 -12.35 8.52 3.35
CA VAL A 254 -12.32 8.74 1.90
C VAL A 254 -13.62 9.40 1.50
N THR A 255 -13.52 10.58 0.88
CA THR A 255 -14.68 11.36 0.42
C THR A 255 -14.35 12.11 -0.85
N PHE A 256 -15.37 12.66 -1.47
CA PHE A 256 -15.23 13.62 -2.55
C PHE A 256 -15.88 14.96 -2.14
N GLU A 257 -15.32 16.05 -2.62
CA GLU A 257 -15.81 17.41 -2.36
C GLU A 257 -15.50 18.32 -3.57
N PRO A 258 -16.15 19.48 -3.70
CA PRO A 258 -15.78 20.45 -4.71
C PRO A 258 -14.33 20.88 -4.57
N PHE A 259 -13.54 20.77 -5.65
CA PHE A 259 -12.11 21.04 -5.62
C PHE A 259 -11.78 22.46 -5.12
N ALA A 260 -12.55 23.47 -5.55
CA ALA A 260 -12.34 24.85 -5.12
C ALA A 260 -12.52 25.02 -3.60
N GLU A 261 -13.54 24.38 -3.00
CA GLU A 261 -13.79 24.41 -1.55
C GLU A 261 -12.67 23.70 -0.78
N ALA A 262 -12.20 22.55 -1.29
CA ALA A 262 -11.05 21.85 -0.70
C ALA A 262 -9.81 22.73 -0.68
N VAL A 263 -9.48 23.40 -1.79
CA VAL A 263 -8.31 24.30 -1.89
C VAL A 263 -8.43 25.46 -0.90
N GLU A 264 -9.58 26.09 -0.80
CA GLU A 264 -9.80 27.21 0.15
C GLU A 264 -9.69 26.76 1.60
N ARG A 265 -10.32 25.64 1.95
CA ARG A 265 -10.28 25.07 3.30
C ARG A 265 -8.88 24.69 3.71
N ILE A 266 -8.12 24.00 2.83
CA ILE A 266 -6.75 23.55 3.11
C ILE A 266 -5.82 24.76 3.22
N ARG A 267 -5.99 25.78 2.38
CA ARG A 267 -5.24 27.04 2.47
C ARG A 267 -5.55 27.79 3.78
N ALA A 268 -6.80 27.85 4.20
CA ALA A 268 -7.19 28.45 5.47
C ALA A 268 -6.57 27.72 6.68
N ALA A 269 -6.26 26.42 6.53
CA ALA A 269 -5.53 25.63 7.51
C ALA A 269 -3.97 25.79 7.40
N GLY A 270 -3.48 26.70 6.54
CA GLY A 270 -2.05 27.03 6.42
C GLY A 270 -1.27 26.18 5.41
N SER A 271 -1.95 25.48 4.46
CA SER A 271 -1.27 24.66 3.47
C SER A 271 -1.69 25.03 2.05
N ASP A 272 -0.77 25.59 1.27
CA ASP A 272 -1.02 25.96 -0.12
C ASP A 272 -0.86 24.77 -1.07
N LEU A 273 -1.59 24.80 -2.18
CA LEU A 273 -1.44 23.85 -3.27
C LEU A 273 -0.04 23.97 -3.89
N VAL A 274 0.67 22.83 -3.98
CA VAL A 274 2.06 22.80 -4.47
C VAL A 274 2.11 22.56 -5.98
N VAL A 275 1.46 21.53 -6.46
CA VAL A 275 1.52 21.11 -7.87
C VAL A 275 0.36 20.19 -8.21
N ILE A 276 -0.03 20.21 -9.48
CA ILE A 276 -0.95 19.23 -10.06
C ILE A 276 -0.20 18.43 -11.12
N LYS A 277 -0.40 17.13 -11.13
CA LYS A 277 0.26 16.18 -12.01
C LYS A 277 -0.75 15.39 -12.84
N ARG A 278 -0.43 15.17 -14.10
CA ARG A 278 -1.18 14.28 -15.01
C ARG A 278 -0.33 13.06 -15.34
N LEU A 279 -0.91 11.87 -15.16
CA LEU A 279 -0.28 10.59 -15.44
C LEU A 279 -0.36 10.23 -16.92
#